data_05290e784fa4f51f7928736d3878b25c
#
_entry.id   05290e784fa4f51f7928736d3878b25c
#
_cell.length_a   1.000
_cell.length_b   1.000
_cell.length_c   1.000
_cell.angle_alpha   90.00
_cell.angle_beta   90.00
_cell.angle_gamma   90.00
#
_symmetry.space_group_name_H-M   'P 1'
#
loop_
_entity.id
_entity.type
_entity.pdbx_description
1 polymer ?
#
loop_
_entity_poly.entity_id
_entity_poly.type
_entity_poly.pdbx_seq_one_letter_code
_entity_poly.pdbx_strand_id
1 'polypeptide(L)'
;MSTIVRLLENRSVRKRRHDLPALKGLVAPGPDVRLLDIGGGAGIATVRFASGCRRIVILEPDPRKLRYGRRANPPLSFVRGKAEALPFPDDSFERVAAVVSFHHVGDPDRALREIRRVLSPGGRLVLHELYPEAHAGWFARVLGRRLHGSPPSFYEPDALRRILVAHGFRDISVTDGERGYFVTGSR
;
A
#
# COMPACT_ATOMS: atom_id res chain seq x y z
N MET A 1 3.86 21.04 -13.33
CA MET A 1 3.09 19.86 -12.80
C MET A 1 3.97 18.78 -12.17
N SER A 2 5.13 18.42 -12.70
CA SER A 2 6.03 17.43 -12.09
C SER A 2 6.59 17.84 -10.72
N THR A 3 6.84 19.12 -10.48
CA THR A 3 7.41 19.65 -9.25
C THR A 3 6.48 19.48 -8.04
N ILE A 4 5.17 19.68 -8.22
CA ILE A 4 4.18 19.50 -7.15
C ILE A 4 4.07 18.01 -6.74
N VAL A 5 3.99 17.10 -7.71
CA VAL A 5 3.95 15.66 -7.43
C VAL A 5 5.21 15.24 -6.66
N ARG A 6 6.39 15.67 -7.13
CA ARG A 6 7.67 15.41 -6.44
C ARG A 6 7.70 15.93 -5.00
N LEU A 7 7.19 17.14 -4.79
CA LEU A 7 7.20 17.76 -3.45
C LEU A 7 6.28 17.00 -2.47
N LEU A 8 5.08 16.63 -2.93
CA LEU A 8 4.11 15.89 -2.13
C LEU A 8 4.61 14.47 -1.80
N GLU A 9 5.14 13.77 -2.79
CA GLU A 9 5.71 12.43 -2.62
C GLU A 9 6.91 12.45 -1.66
N ASN A 10 7.86 13.37 -1.85
CA ASN A 10 9.01 13.50 -0.95
C ASN A 10 8.61 13.85 0.48
N ARG A 11 7.61 14.74 0.67
CA ARG A 11 7.06 15.07 1.98
C ARG A 11 6.44 13.85 2.65
N SER A 12 5.71 13.06 1.89
CA SER A 12 5.09 11.82 2.37
C SER A 12 6.13 10.81 2.83
N VAL A 13 7.18 10.59 2.04
CA VAL A 13 8.29 9.69 2.39
C VAL A 13 9.06 10.20 3.62
N ARG A 14 9.34 11.51 3.70
CA ARG A 14 10.04 12.10 4.85
C ARG A 14 9.28 11.90 6.16
N LYS A 15 7.95 11.97 6.12
CA LYS A 15 7.10 11.71 7.29
C LYS A 15 7.15 10.26 7.78
N ARG A 16 7.44 9.31 6.88
CA ARG A 16 7.43 7.86 7.16
C ARG A 16 8.83 7.24 7.22
N ARG A 17 9.89 8.07 7.22
CA ARG A 17 11.27 7.59 7.13
C ARG A 17 11.64 6.59 8.23
N HIS A 18 11.06 6.73 9.40
CA HIS A 18 11.34 5.89 10.57
C HIS A 18 10.65 4.52 10.48
N ASP A 19 9.53 4.45 9.75
CA ASP A 19 8.79 3.20 9.51
C ASP A 19 9.36 2.36 8.34
N LEU A 20 10.22 2.95 7.49
CA LEU A 20 10.79 2.24 6.33
C LEU A 20 11.62 1.00 6.70
N PRO A 21 12.45 0.99 7.75
CA PRO A 21 13.18 -0.21 8.16
C PRO A 21 12.24 -1.35 8.58
N ALA A 22 11.20 -1.04 9.35
CA ALA A 22 10.18 -2.01 9.74
C ALA A 22 9.43 -2.55 8.53
N LEU A 23 9.00 -1.68 7.61
CA LEU A 23 8.40 -2.07 6.33
C LEU A 23 9.31 -3.03 5.53
N LYS A 24 10.59 -2.72 5.43
CA LYS A 24 11.54 -3.58 4.74
C LYS A 24 11.65 -4.95 5.40
N GLY A 25 11.68 -5.01 6.74
CA GLY A 25 11.68 -6.28 7.48
C GLY A 25 10.40 -7.09 7.24
N LEU A 26 9.23 -6.46 7.25
CA LEU A 26 7.93 -7.12 7.06
C LEU A 26 7.73 -7.59 5.61
N VAL A 27 8.13 -6.80 4.63
CA VAL A 27 8.11 -7.17 3.21
C VAL A 27 9.11 -8.28 2.92
N ALA A 28 10.25 -8.30 3.61
CA ALA A 28 11.34 -9.27 3.41
C ALA A 28 11.68 -9.42 1.93
N PRO A 29 12.21 -8.37 1.27
CA PRO A 29 12.54 -8.41 -0.14
C PRO A 29 13.62 -9.45 -0.43
N GLY A 30 13.54 -10.08 -1.59
CA GLY A 30 14.52 -11.09 -2.02
C GLY A 30 14.47 -11.31 -3.54
N PRO A 31 15.46 -12.04 -4.09
CA PRO A 31 15.60 -12.25 -5.54
C PRO A 31 14.44 -13.04 -6.17
N ASP A 32 13.66 -13.76 -5.36
CA ASP A 32 12.50 -14.51 -5.82
C ASP A 32 11.16 -13.81 -5.54
N VAL A 33 11.19 -12.64 -4.89
CA VAL A 33 9.99 -11.90 -4.48
C VAL A 33 9.49 -11.00 -5.60
N ARG A 34 8.25 -11.24 -6.05
CA ARG A 34 7.46 -10.29 -6.84
C ARG A 34 6.56 -9.50 -5.87
N LEU A 35 6.73 -8.19 -5.84
CA LEU A 35 5.96 -7.29 -4.97
C LEU A 35 4.97 -6.48 -5.79
N LEU A 36 3.72 -6.43 -5.32
CA LEU A 36 2.72 -5.44 -5.71
C LEU A 36 2.58 -4.38 -4.61
N ASP A 37 2.76 -3.11 -4.93
CA ASP A 37 2.50 -1.98 -4.02
C ASP A 37 1.24 -1.23 -4.46
N ILE A 38 0.17 -1.37 -3.68
CA ILE A 38 -1.15 -0.81 -3.94
C ILE A 38 -1.21 0.63 -3.42
N GLY A 39 -1.48 1.57 -4.33
CA GLY A 39 -1.46 3.00 -4.01
C GLY A 39 -0.04 3.53 -3.80
N GLY A 40 0.96 2.87 -4.37
CA GLY A 40 2.39 3.20 -4.20
C GLY A 40 2.83 4.53 -4.82
N GLY A 41 1.89 5.29 -5.41
CA GLY A 41 2.15 6.62 -5.94
C GLY A 41 3.17 6.60 -7.07
N ALA A 42 4.23 7.39 -6.89
CA ALA A 42 5.37 7.44 -7.82
C ALA A 42 6.49 6.43 -7.48
N GLY A 43 6.27 5.53 -6.52
CA GLY A 43 7.24 4.51 -6.13
C GLY A 43 8.42 5.01 -5.28
N ILE A 44 8.40 6.26 -4.81
CA ILE A 44 9.55 6.86 -4.08
C ILE A 44 9.78 6.19 -2.72
N ALA A 45 8.72 5.79 -2.02
CA ALA A 45 8.84 5.00 -0.79
C ALA A 45 9.22 3.56 -1.12
N THR A 46 8.58 3.00 -2.16
CA THR A 46 8.67 1.59 -2.53
C THR A 46 10.10 1.17 -2.84
N VAL A 47 10.86 1.98 -3.59
CA VAL A 47 12.29 1.68 -3.88
C VAL A 47 13.15 1.54 -2.62
N ARG A 48 12.73 2.09 -1.48
CA ARG A 48 13.49 2.07 -0.22
C ARG A 48 13.23 0.81 0.59
N PHE A 49 11.96 0.34 0.65
CA PHE A 49 11.63 -0.84 1.43
C PHE A 49 11.58 -2.14 0.60
N ALA A 50 11.47 -2.03 -0.72
CA ALA A 50 11.35 -3.19 -1.62
C ALA A 50 12.63 -3.48 -2.42
N SER A 51 13.72 -2.73 -2.18
CA SER A 51 15.01 -2.98 -2.84
C SER A 51 15.48 -4.40 -2.60
N GLY A 52 15.76 -5.14 -3.69
CA GLY A 52 16.12 -6.55 -3.66
C GLY A 52 15.00 -7.50 -4.13
N CYS A 53 13.78 -7.00 -4.33
CA CYS A 53 12.74 -7.81 -4.97
C CYS A 53 13.07 -8.05 -6.46
N ARG A 54 12.73 -9.26 -6.94
CA ARG A 54 12.86 -9.65 -8.36
C ARG A 54 12.09 -8.73 -9.29
N ARG A 55 10.88 -8.35 -8.86
CA ARG A 55 9.99 -7.45 -9.61
C ARG A 55 9.19 -6.61 -8.64
N ILE A 56 9.04 -5.33 -8.95
CA ILE A 56 8.22 -4.41 -8.18
C ILE A 56 7.20 -3.77 -9.14
N VAL A 57 5.93 -3.93 -8.82
CA VAL A 57 4.80 -3.35 -9.56
C VAL A 57 4.09 -2.34 -8.67
N ILE A 58 3.92 -1.13 -9.16
CA ILE A 58 3.13 -0.07 -8.53
C ILE A 58 1.74 -0.05 -9.18
N LEU A 59 0.70 -0.21 -8.38
CA LEU A 59 -0.68 0.05 -8.79
C LEU A 59 -1.10 1.42 -8.24
N GLU A 60 -1.50 2.33 -9.12
CA GLU A 60 -1.87 3.69 -8.74
C GLU A 60 -2.98 4.22 -9.68
N PRO A 61 -4.09 4.76 -9.18
CA PRO A 61 -5.15 5.31 -10.01
C PRO A 61 -4.81 6.66 -10.65
N ASP A 62 -3.94 7.49 -10.04
CA ASP A 62 -3.61 8.83 -10.56
C ASP A 62 -2.56 8.74 -11.70
N PRO A 63 -2.96 9.07 -12.96
CA PRO A 63 -2.05 9.00 -14.10
C PRO A 63 -0.88 10.00 -14.01
N ARG A 64 -0.99 11.05 -13.20
CA ARG A 64 0.07 12.05 -13.01
C ARG A 64 1.21 11.45 -12.19
N LYS A 65 0.87 10.70 -11.11
CA LYS A 65 1.84 10.00 -10.28
C LYS A 65 2.53 8.89 -11.09
N LEU A 66 1.78 8.11 -11.85
CA LEU A 66 2.33 7.07 -12.74
C LEU A 66 3.33 7.65 -13.75
N ARG A 67 2.97 8.74 -14.41
CA ARG A 67 3.86 9.40 -15.39
C ARG A 67 5.14 9.91 -14.75
N TYR A 68 5.04 10.49 -13.57
CA TYR A 68 6.21 10.92 -12.82
C TYR A 68 7.05 9.73 -12.36
N GLY A 69 6.43 8.69 -11.79
CA GLY A 69 7.10 7.49 -11.30
C GLY A 69 7.91 6.76 -12.38
N ARG A 70 7.33 6.57 -13.58
CA ARG A 70 8.04 5.94 -14.72
C ARG A 70 9.32 6.66 -15.11
N ARG A 71 9.37 7.98 -14.92
CA ARG A 71 10.58 8.78 -15.23
C ARG A 71 11.57 8.79 -14.08
N ALA A 72 11.08 8.82 -12.84
CA ALA A 72 11.90 8.94 -11.65
C ALA A 72 12.49 7.59 -11.17
N ASN A 73 11.77 6.49 -11.42
CA ASN A 73 12.10 5.15 -10.94
C ASN A 73 11.95 4.10 -12.07
N PRO A 74 12.76 4.16 -13.15
CA PRO A 74 12.62 3.31 -14.34
C PRO A 74 12.58 1.80 -14.06
N PRO A 75 13.27 1.27 -13.02
CA PRO A 75 13.25 -0.16 -12.72
C PRO A 75 11.88 -0.69 -12.26
N LEU A 76 10.97 0.22 -11.82
CA LEU A 76 9.65 -0.18 -11.37
C LEU A 76 8.66 -0.31 -12.54
N SER A 77 7.77 -1.29 -12.45
CA SER A 77 6.59 -1.37 -13.33
C SER A 77 5.44 -0.55 -12.76
N PHE A 78 4.77 0.22 -13.61
CA PHE A 78 3.64 1.08 -13.20
C PHE A 78 2.37 0.71 -13.95
N VAL A 79 1.33 0.32 -13.21
CA VAL A 79 0.03 -0.09 -13.72
C VAL A 79 -1.04 0.86 -13.19
N ARG A 80 -1.93 1.33 -14.06
CA ARG A 80 -3.09 2.11 -13.64
C ARG A 80 -4.22 1.16 -13.22
N GLY A 81 -4.71 1.32 -12.00
CA GLY A 81 -5.80 0.48 -11.50
C GLY A 81 -6.21 0.85 -10.09
N LYS A 82 -7.21 0.12 -9.60
CA LYS A 82 -7.72 0.20 -8.22
C LYS A 82 -7.60 -1.16 -7.56
N ALA A 83 -7.53 -1.18 -6.23
CA ALA A 83 -7.40 -2.40 -5.43
C ALA A 83 -8.60 -3.35 -5.62
N GLU A 84 -9.77 -2.80 -5.90
CA GLU A 84 -11.03 -3.52 -6.09
C GLU A 84 -11.13 -4.31 -7.39
N ALA A 85 -10.18 -4.12 -8.32
CA ALA A 85 -10.11 -4.84 -9.61
C ALA A 85 -8.65 -4.87 -10.08
N LEU A 86 -7.90 -5.83 -9.56
CA LEU A 86 -6.47 -5.97 -9.86
C LEU A 86 -6.27 -6.61 -11.24
N PRO A 87 -5.59 -5.94 -12.18
CA PRO A 87 -5.40 -6.45 -13.55
C PRO A 87 -4.22 -7.45 -13.61
N PHE A 88 -4.20 -8.41 -12.69
CA PHE A 88 -3.16 -9.43 -12.60
C PHE A 88 -3.81 -10.81 -12.47
N PRO A 89 -3.17 -11.86 -13.00
CA PRO A 89 -3.59 -13.24 -12.77
C PRO A 89 -3.53 -13.64 -11.29
N ASP A 90 -4.19 -14.74 -10.96
CA ASP A 90 -4.04 -15.38 -9.66
C ASP A 90 -2.56 -15.73 -9.40
N ASP A 91 -2.17 -15.79 -8.14
CA ASP A 91 -0.84 -16.24 -7.69
C ASP A 91 0.35 -15.49 -8.32
N SER A 92 0.14 -14.19 -8.62
CA SER A 92 1.12 -13.35 -9.33
C SER A 92 2.22 -12.77 -8.43
N PHE A 93 1.99 -12.70 -7.11
CA PHE A 93 2.88 -11.98 -6.19
C PHE A 93 3.12 -12.74 -4.90
N GLU A 94 4.36 -12.79 -4.44
CA GLU A 94 4.74 -13.31 -3.12
C GLU A 94 4.47 -12.28 -2.02
N ARG A 95 4.44 -10.98 -2.39
CA ARG A 95 4.16 -9.87 -1.46
C ARG A 95 3.19 -8.89 -2.08
N VAL A 96 2.22 -8.47 -1.27
CA VAL A 96 1.39 -7.30 -1.56
C VAL A 96 1.56 -6.32 -0.42
N ALA A 97 1.86 -5.07 -0.73
CA ALA A 97 1.95 -3.98 0.24
C ALA A 97 0.88 -2.92 -0.06
N ALA A 98 0.38 -2.26 0.98
CA ALA A 98 -0.39 -1.03 0.88
C ALA A 98 0.06 -0.08 2.00
N VAL A 99 0.78 0.98 1.62
CA VAL A 99 1.49 1.84 2.58
C VAL A 99 0.80 3.19 2.66
N VAL A 100 0.01 3.38 3.72
CA VAL A 100 -0.84 4.57 3.94
C VAL A 100 -1.71 4.84 2.70
N SER A 101 -2.37 3.80 2.24
CA SER A 101 -3.18 3.84 1.02
C SER A 101 -4.48 3.03 1.13
N PHE A 102 -4.55 2.03 2.00
CA PHE A 102 -5.72 1.15 2.12
C PHE A 102 -6.97 1.89 2.61
N HIS A 103 -6.81 2.90 3.47
CA HIS A 103 -7.89 3.78 3.91
C HIS A 103 -8.57 4.58 2.78
N HIS A 104 -7.98 4.64 1.57
CA HIS A 104 -8.58 5.25 0.38
C HIS A 104 -9.35 4.26 -0.49
N VAL A 105 -9.34 2.98 -0.15
CA VAL A 105 -10.09 1.95 -0.89
C VAL A 105 -11.59 2.13 -0.67
N GLY A 106 -12.35 2.15 -1.76
CA GLY A 106 -13.79 2.40 -1.72
C GLY A 106 -14.61 1.18 -1.29
N ASP A 107 -14.16 -0.01 -1.67
CA ASP A 107 -14.74 -1.31 -1.28
C ASP A 107 -13.62 -2.22 -0.74
N PRO A 108 -13.36 -2.17 0.58
CA PRO A 108 -12.29 -2.95 1.20
C PRO A 108 -12.52 -4.46 1.10
N ASP A 109 -13.77 -4.92 1.13
CA ASP A 109 -14.09 -6.34 1.02
C ASP A 109 -13.71 -6.89 -0.37
N ARG A 110 -14.04 -6.13 -1.41
CA ARG A 110 -13.66 -6.50 -2.77
C ARG A 110 -12.14 -6.42 -2.97
N ALA A 111 -11.51 -5.38 -2.42
CA ALA A 111 -10.06 -5.24 -2.51
C ALA A 111 -9.31 -6.40 -1.82
N LEU A 112 -9.75 -6.82 -0.64
CA LEU A 112 -9.12 -7.93 0.09
C LEU A 112 -9.30 -9.27 -0.64
N ARG A 113 -10.45 -9.51 -1.28
CA ARG A 113 -10.63 -10.68 -2.15
C ARG A 113 -9.66 -10.67 -3.33
N GLU A 114 -9.49 -9.53 -4.00
CA GLU A 114 -8.54 -9.37 -5.10
C GLU A 114 -7.08 -9.50 -4.64
N ILE A 115 -6.72 -8.87 -3.51
CA ILE A 115 -5.39 -9.01 -2.91
C ILE A 115 -5.10 -10.48 -2.61
N ARG A 116 -6.05 -11.18 -1.99
CA ARG A 116 -5.89 -12.60 -1.68
C ARG A 116 -5.78 -13.44 -2.93
N ARG A 117 -6.52 -13.13 -3.99
CA ARG A 117 -6.47 -13.84 -5.28
C ARG A 117 -5.10 -13.72 -5.93
N VAL A 118 -4.53 -12.53 -5.97
CA VAL A 118 -3.23 -12.30 -6.65
C VAL A 118 -2.01 -12.69 -5.81
N LEU A 119 -2.16 -12.88 -4.50
CA LEU A 119 -1.11 -13.42 -3.64
C LEU A 119 -0.89 -14.91 -3.98
N SER A 120 0.35 -15.34 -4.11
CA SER A 120 0.72 -16.75 -4.22
C SER A 120 0.38 -17.50 -2.93
N PRO A 121 0.19 -18.84 -2.95
CA PRO A 121 0.09 -19.64 -1.72
C PRO A 121 1.29 -19.37 -0.79
N GLY A 122 1.00 -19.05 0.49
CA GLY A 122 2.01 -18.62 1.46
C GLY A 122 2.53 -17.18 1.27
N GLY A 123 1.97 -16.46 0.29
CA GLY A 123 2.27 -15.05 0.07
C GLY A 123 1.76 -14.18 1.22
N ARG A 124 2.40 -13.02 1.41
CA ARG A 124 2.13 -12.13 2.54
C ARG A 124 1.58 -10.78 2.11
N LEU A 125 0.52 -10.35 2.76
CA LEU A 125 0.02 -8.97 2.76
C LEU A 125 0.73 -8.17 3.87
N VAL A 126 1.15 -6.94 3.56
CA VAL A 126 1.71 -5.96 4.50
C VAL A 126 0.95 -4.66 4.35
N LEU A 127 0.18 -4.30 5.38
CA LEU A 127 -0.51 -3.01 5.47
C LEU A 127 0.25 -2.12 6.45
N HIS A 128 0.47 -0.87 6.09
CA HIS A 128 0.90 0.19 7.00
C HIS A 128 -0.14 1.28 6.97
N GLU A 129 -0.80 1.52 8.09
CA GLU A 129 -1.84 2.53 8.21
C GLU A 129 -1.59 3.47 9.38
N LEU A 130 -2.23 4.64 9.33
CA LEU A 130 -2.14 5.65 10.37
C LEU A 130 -3.28 5.44 11.36
N TYR A 131 -3.04 5.74 12.63
CA TYR A 131 -4.09 5.73 13.63
C TYR A 131 -5.20 6.74 13.29
N PRO A 132 -6.47 6.42 13.56
CA PRO A 132 -7.61 7.29 13.27
C PRO A 132 -7.46 8.70 13.85
N GLU A 133 -6.90 8.83 15.06
CA GLU A 133 -6.69 10.10 15.75
C GLU A 133 -5.71 11.01 15.01
N ALA A 134 -4.73 10.46 14.30
CA ALA A 134 -3.78 11.22 13.51
C ALA A 134 -4.44 11.99 12.35
N HIS A 135 -5.70 11.68 12.03
CA HIS A 135 -6.48 12.26 10.94
C HIS A 135 -7.79 12.92 11.36
N ALA A 136 -7.99 13.17 12.66
CA ALA A 136 -9.23 13.73 13.22
C ALA A 136 -9.63 15.13 12.68
N GLY A 137 -8.85 15.72 11.76
CA GLY A 137 -9.15 17.00 11.14
C GLY A 137 -10.23 16.91 10.06
N TRP A 138 -11.29 17.72 10.18
CA TRP A 138 -12.34 17.94 9.16
C TRP A 138 -11.78 18.16 7.75
N PHE A 139 -10.63 18.83 7.63
CA PHE A 139 -9.94 19.09 6.37
C PHE A 139 -9.51 17.80 5.63
N ALA A 140 -9.08 16.77 6.35
CA ALA A 140 -8.66 15.49 5.74
C ALA A 140 -9.86 14.76 5.11
N ARG A 141 -11.04 14.82 5.74
CA ARG A 141 -12.28 14.20 5.22
C ARG A 141 -12.81 14.92 3.98
N VAL A 142 -12.80 16.24 3.96
CA VAL A 142 -13.30 17.04 2.82
C VAL A 142 -12.36 16.93 1.61
N LEU A 143 -11.05 16.99 1.84
CA LEU A 143 -10.05 16.90 0.78
C LEU A 143 -9.95 15.48 0.22
N GLY A 144 -10.04 14.46 1.07
CA GLY A 144 -10.03 13.05 0.67
C GLY A 144 -11.20 12.72 -0.27
N ARG A 145 -12.41 13.20 0.05
CA ARG A 145 -13.60 13.05 -0.81
C ARG A 145 -13.43 13.69 -2.20
N ARG A 146 -12.77 14.86 -2.28
CA ARG A 146 -12.51 15.53 -3.56
C ARG A 146 -11.45 14.84 -4.41
N LEU A 147 -10.46 14.20 -3.78
CA LEU A 147 -9.32 13.60 -4.49
C LEU A 147 -9.54 12.12 -4.84
N HIS A 148 -10.33 11.38 -4.06
CA HIS A 148 -10.47 9.91 -4.17
C HIS A 148 -11.92 9.44 -4.37
N GLY A 149 -12.91 10.34 -4.40
CA GLY A 149 -14.30 10.03 -4.69
C GLY A 149 -15.12 9.48 -3.51
N SER A 150 -14.47 9.06 -2.41
CA SER A 150 -15.08 8.64 -1.15
C SER A 150 -14.27 9.18 0.03
N PRO A 151 -14.90 9.36 1.21
CA PRO A 151 -14.16 9.72 2.41
C PRO A 151 -13.22 8.57 2.79
N PRO A 152 -12.01 8.86 3.29
CA PRO A 152 -11.09 7.82 3.76
C PRO A 152 -11.69 7.09 4.97
N SER A 153 -11.55 5.76 4.98
CA SER A 153 -11.95 4.89 6.09
C SER A 153 -10.71 4.53 6.92
N PHE A 154 -10.53 5.20 8.06
CA PHE A 154 -9.45 4.86 8.99
C PHE A 154 -9.89 3.72 9.90
N TYR A 155 -9.05 2.73 10.04
CA TYR A 155 -9.30 1.52 10.82
C TYR A 155 -8.49 1.55 12.11
N GLU A 156 -9.11 1.10 13.19
CA GLU A 156 -8.37 0.69 14.38
C GLU A 156 -7.60 -0.62 14.07
N PRO A 157 -6.41 -0.82 14.67
CA PRO A 157 -5.60 -2.02 14.41
C PRO A 157 -6.38 -3.33 14.54
N ASP A 158 -7.14 -3.48 15.63
CA ASP A 158 -7.96 -4.67 15.88
C ASP A 158 -9.13 -4.82 14.91
N ALA A 159 -9.71 -3.72 14.44
CA ALA A 159 -10.76 -3.76 13.42
C ALA A 159 -10.19 -4.29 12.10
N LEU A 160 -9.02 -3.78 11.68
CA LEU A 160 -8.35 -4.24 10.46
C LEU A 160 -7.91 -5.71 10.58
N ARG A 161 -7.42 -6.13 11.76
CA ARG A 161 -7.13 -7.53 12.05
C ARG A 161 -8.36 -8.42 11.85
N ARG A 162 -9.53 -8.06 12.42
CA ARG A 162 -10.78 -8.83 12.27
C ARG A 162 -11.22 -8.91 10.81
N ILE A 163 -11.10 -7.82 10.07
CA ILE A 163 -11.43 -7.80 8.64
C ILE A 163 -10.53 -8.78 7.86
N LEU A 164 -9.23 -8.82 8.12
CA LEU A 164 -8.33 -9.77 7.46
C LEU A 164 -8.67 -11.22 7.80
N VAL A 165 -8.99 -11.53 9.07
CA VAL A 165 -9.46 -12.88 9.47
C VAL A 165 -10.70 -13.28 8.68
N ALA A 166 -11.69 -12.38 8.58
CA ALA A 166 -12.94 -12.63 7.86
C ALA A 166 -12.72 -12.90 6.36
N HIS A 167 -11.62 -12.36 5.78
CA HIS A 167 -11.23 -12.61 4.39
C HIS A 167 -10.26 -13.80 4.21
N GLY A 168 -10.07 -14.62 5.24
CA GLY A 168 -9.29 -15.86 5.17
C GLY A 168 -7.78 -15.67 5.18
N PHE A 169 -7.28 -14.52 5.64
CA PHE A 169 -5.86 -14.35 5.94
C PHE A 169 -5.52 -15.03 7.27
N ARG A 170 -4.31 -15.61 7.34
CA ARG A 170 -3.77 -16.35 8.50
C ARG A 170 -2.52 -15.64 9.03
N ASP A 171 -1.99 -16.11 10.16
CA ASP A 171 -0.75 -15.61 10.79
C ASP A 171 -0.74 -14.08 10.92
N ILE A 172 -1.88 -13.52 11.32
CA ILE A 172 -2.05 -12.08 11.36
C ILE A 172 -1.30 -11.51 12.54
N SER A 173 -0.41 -10.57 12.26
CA SER A 173 0.34 -9.80 13.25
C SER A 173 0.00 -8.32 13.15
N VAL A 174 -0.12 -7.67 14.29
CA VAL A 174 -0.25 -6.22 14.43
C VAL A 174 0.96 -5.71 15.19
N THR A 175 1.61 -4.68 14.67
CA THR A 175 2.82 -4.09 15.28
C THR A 175 2.75 -2.58 15.17
N ASP A 176 3.06 -1.87 16.24
CA ASP A 176 3.12 -0.42 16.24
C ASP A 176 4.31 0.08 15.42
N GLY A 177 4.08 1.20 14.73
CA GLY A 177 5.08 2.01 14.07
C GLY A 177 5.21 3.35 14.78
N GLU A 178 6.10 4.21 14.28
CA GLU A 178 6.31 5.53 14.89
C GLU A 178 5.10 6.45 14.69
N ARG A 179 4.40 6.36 13.56
CA ARG A 179 3.29 7.25 13.20
C ARG A 179 2.01 6.51 12.83
N GLY A 180 1.98 5.23 13.04
CA GLY A 180 0.88 4.36 12.66
C GLY A 180 1.16 2.95 13.11
N TYR A 181 0.59 2.00 12.43
CA TYR A 181 0.71 0.59 12.75
C TYR A 181 0.84 -0.25 11.48
N PHE A 182 1.37 -1.44 11.65
CA PHE A 182 1.47 -2.44 10.60
C PHE A 182 0.51 -3.58 10.90
N VAL A 183 -0.14 -4.09 9.86
CA VAL A 183 -0.86 -5.36 9.92
C VAL A 183 -0.34 -6.25 8.82
N THR A 184 0.06 -7.47 9.16
CA THR A 184 0.46 -8.47 8.17
C THR A 184 -0.45 -9.68 8.25
N GLY A 185 -0.56 -10.40 7.14
CA GLY A 185 -1.30 -11.66 7.10
C GLY A 185 -0.82 -12.51 5.92
N SER A 186 -0.84 -13.82 6.07
CA SER A 186 -0.52 -14.79 5.00
C SER A 186 -1.80 -15.28 4.31
N ARG A 187 -1.66 -15.61 3.01
CA ARG A 187 -2.73 -16.27 2.25
C ARG A 187 -2.86 -17.76 2.59
#